data_bf4d7938863e331035aa64dcb5cef5a9
#
_entry.id   bf4d7938863e331035aa64dcb5cef5a9
#
_cell.length_a   1.000
_cell.length_b   1.000
_cell.length_c   1.000
_cell.angle_alpha   90.00
_cell.angle_beta   90.00
_cell.angle_gamma   90.00
#
_symmetry.space_group_name_H-M   'P 1'
#
loop_
_entity.id
_entity.type
_entity.pdbx_description
1 polymer ?
#
loop_
_entity_poly.entity_id
_entity_poly.type
_entity_poly.pdbx_seq_one_letter_code
_entity_poly.pdbx_strand_id
1 'polypeptide(L)'
;MCKADDIDRAVQAANEAFADWREVPVVERARVMFKFKSLLEANYEEIARSVSREHGKTLDEARASVQRGIEVVEFACGIPSLIMGESIENIARNVDCETIRHPLGVCVGITPFNFPAMVPLWMYPVALTCGNTFVLKPSEKVPLTSLLIAELLIQAGIPSGVFNVVHGGKEAVDALLTHPLVKAVSFVGSTPVARYIYETGTAHGKRVQSAGGAKNHIIIMPDADMEQTVQALKASAFGCAGERCMAGSLALPVGDAADMLVPQLAQSASRMKVGRTDTGDNVDMGPVITADHRKRIEGLIQSGCAEGAELVLDGRKVSVPEAPDGFYLGPTIFDKATPKMTIVREEIFGPVLSVVRVNTLEEAIAIGRDCPYGNGAVIFTSSGRTAREFKHHFNAGMIGVNVGVPAPMAWFPFTGWNNSFFGDLHIQGRESIQFYTQQKMTMTRWFAPSKSKFQDPIWKPKS
;
A
#
# COMPACT_ATOMS: atom_id res chain seq x y z
N MET A 1 15.18 20.37 -1.81
CA MET A 1 15.00 19.34 -2.86
C MET A 1 16.36 18.82 -3.26
N CYS A 2 16.60 17.53 -3.11
CA CYS A 2 17.85 16.87 -3.46
C CYS A 2 18.05 16.84 -4.98
N LYS A 3 19.30 17.06 -5.42
CA LYS A 3 19.75 16.90 -6.80
C LYS A 3 20.43 15.55 -6.99
N ALA A 4 20.84 15.22 -8.22
CA ALA A 4 21.50 13.95 -8.56
C ALA A 4 22.72 13.66 -7.66
N ASP A 5 23.55 14.66 -7.36
CA ASP A 5 24.73 14.50 -6.49
C ASP A 5 24.36 14.17 -5.02
N ASP A 6 23.22 14.70 -4.52
CA ASP A 6 22.73 14.37 -3.18
C ASP A 6 22.23 12.93 -3.12
N ILE A 7 21.57 12.48 -4.19
CA ILE A 7 21.12 11.09 -4.35
C ILE A 7 22.30 10.15 -4.42
N ASP A 8 23.32 10.48 -5.25
CA ASP A 8 24.53 9.66 -5.33
C ASP A 8 25.19 9.49 -3.96
N ARG A 9 25.40 10.59 -3.21
CA ARG A 9 25.97 10.54 -1.85
C ARG A 9 25.17 9.65 -0.90
N ALA A 10 23.84 9.73 -0.94
CA ALA A 10 22.97 8.91 -0.09
C ALA A 10 23.07 7.41 -0.45
N VAL A 11 23.12 7.09 -1.75
CA VAL A 11 23.26 5.71 -2.23
C VAL A 11 24.67 5.17 -1.96
N GLN A 12 25.73 5.97 -2.10
CA GLN A 12 27.09 5.59 -1.74
C GLN A 12 27.20 5.28 -0.23
N ALA A 13 26.71 6.17 0.64
CA ALA A 13 26.68 5.93 2.07
C ALA A 13 25.92 4.64 2.43
N ALA A 14 24.79 4.38 1.76
CA ALA A 14 24.05 3.15 1.94
C ALA A 14 24.83 1.90 1.48
N ASN A 15 25.57 2.02 0.37
CA ASN A 15 26.37 0.92 -0.16
C ASN A 15 27.61 0.61 0.73
N GLU A 16 28.25 1.63 1.27
CA GLU A 16 29.34 1.47 2.24
C GLU A 16 28.85 0.77 3.51
N ALA A 17 27.74 1.27 4.09
CA ALA A 17 27.15 0.68 5.30
C ALA A 17 26.64 -0.76 5.09
N PHE A 18 26.31 -1.15 3.86
CA PHE A 18 25.83 -2.49 3.55
C PHE A 18 26.86 -3.57 3.87
N ALA A 19 28.17 -3.31 3.67
CA ALA A 19 29.22 -4.28 3.90
C ALA A 19 29.22 -4.80 5.35
N ASP A 20 29.03 -3.91 6.31
CA ASP A 20 29.01 -4.26 7.74
C ASP A 20 27.60 -4.72 8.17
N TRP A 21 26.53 -4.03 7.71
CA TRP A 21 25.17 -4.34 8.15
C TRP A 21 24.70 -5.74 7.74
N ARG A 22 25.09 -6.23 6.58
CA ARG A 22 24.76 -7.58 6.13
C ARG A 22 25.38 -8.67 7.02
N GLU A 23 26.51 -8.40 7.65
CA GLU A 23 27.22 -9.34 8.53
C GLU A 23 26.64 -9.34 9.97
N VAL A 24 25.85 -8.34 10.36
CA VAL A 24 25.15 -8.33 11.63
C VAL A 24 24.13 -9.49 11.67
N PRO A 25 24.15 -10.34 12.71
CA PRO A 25 23.19 -11.45 12.83
C PRO A 25 21.72 -10.97 12.72
N VAL A 26 20.90 -11.73 12.02
CA VAL A 26 19.46 -11.35 11.80
C VAL A 26 18.71 -11.11 13.12
N VAL A 27 19.07 -11.86 14.18
CA VAL A 27 18.49 -11.68 15.53
C VAL A 27 18.85 -10.31 16.11
N GLU A 28 20.06 -9.83 15.87
CA GLU A 28 20.50 -8.52 16.35
C GLU A 28 19.82 -7.40 15.56
N ARG A 29 19.69 -7.55 14.25
CA ARG A 29 18.90 -6.62 13.42
C ARG A 29 17.45 -6.55 13.88
N ALA A 30 16.84 -7.68 14.23
CA ALA A 30 15.49 -7.73 14.79
C ALA A 30 15.39 -7.02 16.15
N ARG A 31 16.43 -7.07 17.01
CA ARG A 31 16.45 -6.33 18.28
C ARG A 31 16.38 -4.80 18.06
N VAL A 32 16.99 -4.29 17.00
CA VAL A 32 16.83 -2.87 16.61
C VAL A 32 15.37 -2.59 16.28
N MET A 33 14.68 -3.49 15.56
CA MET A 33 13.26 -3.32 15.24
C MET A 33 12.35 -3.41 16.48
N PHE A 34 12.64 -4.27 17.46
CA PHE A 34 11.92 -4.29 18.74
C PHE A 34 12.05 -2.95 19.48
N LYS A 35 13.26 -2.37 19.54
CA LYS A 35 13.46 -1.06 20.14
C LYS A 35 12.77 0.04 19.35
N PHE A 36 12.83 -0.02 18.02
CA PHE A 36 12.14 0.91 17.14
C PHE A 36 10.63 0.87 17.33
N LYS A 37 10.04 -0.33 17.42
CA LYS A 37 8.60 -0.50 17.73
C LYS A 37 8.25 0.20 19.04
N SER A 38 9.00 -0.03 20.10
CA SER A 38 8.75 0.60 21.41
C SER A 38 8.85 2.13 21.36
N LEU A 39 9.77 2.68 20.56
CA LEU A 39 9.89 4.12 20.36
C LEU A 39 8.73 4.70 19.56
N LEU A 40 8.25 3.98 18.53
CA LEU A 40 7.06 4.39 17.78
C LEU A 40 5.82 4.40 18.67
N GLU A 41 5.64 3.39 19.53
CA GLU A 41 4.54 3.33 20.49
C GLU A 41 4.61 4.45 21.52
N ALA A 42 5.79 4.75 22.03
CA ALA A 42 6.01 5.84 23.00
C ALA A 42 5.75 7.23 22.40
N ASN A 43 5.97 7.41 21.09
CA ASN A 43 5.77 8.66 20.36
C ASN A 43 4.52 8.63 19.44
N TYR A 44 3.61 7.68 19.68
CA TYR A 44 2.45 7.41 18.85
C TYR A 44 1.59 8.64 18.56
N GLU A 45 1.26 9.41 19.59
CA GLU A 45 0.42 10.58 19.48
C GLU A 45 1.10 11.73 18.74
N GLU A 46 2.41 11.91 18.92
CA GLU A 46 3.19 12.92 18.20
C GLU A 46 3.26 12.61 16.72
N ILE A 47 3.50 11.34 16.36
CA ILE A 47 3.49 10.90 14.96
C ILE A 47 2.11 11.09 14.35
N ALA A 48 1.03 10.73 15.06
CA ALA A 48 -0.33 10.91 14.59
C ALA A 48 -0.67 12.39 14.33
N ARG A 49 -0.25 13.30 15.22
CA ARG A 49 -0.40 14.75 15.02
C ARG A 49 0.40 15.27 13.84
N SER A 50 1.62 14.77 13.63
CA SER A 50 2.43 15.09 12.45
C SER A 50 1.71 14.67 11.16
N VAL A 51 1.19 13.44 11.11
CA VAL A 51 0.40 12.93 9.97
C VAL A 51 -0.84 13.79 9.70
N SER A 52 -1.61 14.13 10.75
CA SER A 52 -2.80 14.97 10.62
C SER A 52 -2.46 16.34 10.07
N ARG A 53 -1.41 16.98 10.60
CA ARG A 53 -0.95 18.31 10.18
C ARG A 53 -0.49 18.36 8.73
N GLU A 54 0.24 17.34 8.26
CA GLU A 54 0.78 17.32 6.89
C GLU A 54 -0.25 16.94 5.84
N HIS A 55 -1.11 15.95 6.17
CA HIS A 55 -2.06 15.40 5.21
C HIS A 55 -3.43 16.08 5.29
N GLY A 56 -3.83 16.49 6.48
CA GLY A 56 -5.18 17.04 6.72
C GLY A 56 -6.23 16.00 7.14
N LYS A 57 -5.88 14.71 7.29
CA LYS A 57 -6.82 13.71 7.81
C LYS A 57 -7.13 13.93 9.30
N THR A 58 -8.25 13.41 9.77
CA THR A 58 -8.61 13.50 11.19
C THR A 58 -7.56 12.81 12.07
N LEU A 59 -7.47 13.22 13.33
CA LEU A 59 -6.49 12.65 14.25
C LEU A 59 -6.73 11.16 14.49
N ASP A 60 -7.99 10.71 14.50
CA ASP A 60 -8.33 9.29 14.65
C ASP A 60 -7.90 8.47 13.42
N GLU A 61 -8.07 9.01 12.21
CA GLU A 61 -7.56 8.39 10.99
C GLU A 61 -6.02 8.37 10.96
N ALA A 62 -5.39 9.41 11.46
CA ALA A 62 -3.94 9.47 11.61
C ALA A 62 -3.44 8.40 12.60
N ARG A 63 -4.07 8.30 13.77
CA ARG A 63 -3.79 7.24 14.77
C ARG A 63 -3.93 5.85 14.17
N ALA A 64 -5.04 5.57 13.50
CA ALA A 64 -5.26 4.28 12.86
C ALA A 64 -4.18 3.96 11.80
N SER A 65 -3.74 4.96 11.03
CA SER A 65 -2.68 4.77 10.04
C SER A 65 -1.30 4.51 10.67
N VAL A 66 -0.97 5.20 11.77
CA VAL A 66 0.27 4.96 12.52
C VAL A 66 0.28 3.55 13.11
N GLN A 67 -0.83 3.11 13.71
CA GLN A 67 -0.99 1.76 14.24
C GLN A 67 -0.72 0.70 13.17
N ARG A 68 -1.27 0.85 11.98
CA ARG A 68 -1.04 -0.06 10.85
C ARG A 68 0.42 -0.09 10.39
N GLY A 69 1.14 1.03 10.49
CA GLY A 69 2.58 1.07 10.25
C GLY A 69 3.37 0.31 11.31
N ILE A 70 3.02 0.48 12.59
CA ILE A 70 3.65 -0.22 13.72
C ILE A 70 3.47 -1.74 13.62
N GLU A 71 2.31 -2.22 13.17
CA GLU A 71 2.06 -3.66 12.95
C GLU A 71 3.05 -4.27 11.94
N VAL A 72 3.50 -3.53 10.93
CA VAL A 72 4.52 -4.02 9.99
C VAL A 72 5.92 -4.03 10.63
N VAL A 73 6.23 -3.08 11.50
CA VAL A 73 7.47 -3.15 12.31
C VAL A 73 7.45 -4.37 13.24
N GLU A 74 6.30 -4.68 13.83
CA GLU A 74 6.09 -5.90 14.63
C GLU A 74 6.30 -7.17 13.78
N PHE A 75 5.74 -7.23 12.58
CA PHE A 75 6.03 -8.31 11.63
C PHE A 75 7.54 -8.44 11.35
N ALA A 76 8.23 -7.31 11.17
CA ALA A 76 9.67 -7.30 10.92
C ALA A 76 10.49 -7.85 12.12
N CYS A 77 10.02 -7.69 13.36
CA CYS A 77 10.62 -8.31 14.54
C CYS A 77 10.63 -9.85 14.46
N GLY A 78 9.67 -10.45 13.76
CA GLY A 78 9.55 -11.89 13.55
C GLY A 78 10.41 -12.47 12.40
N ILE A 79 11.10 -11.64 11.63
CA ILE A 79 11.88 -12.06 10.45
C ILE A 79 12.91 -13.16 10.77
N PRO A 80 13.58 -13.24 11.93
CA PRO A 80 14.49 -14.35 12.18
C PRO A 80 13.89 -15.74 11.97
N SER A 81 12.61 -15.91 12.29
CA SER A 81 11.88 -17.18 12.06
C SER A 81 11.30 -17.31 10.64
N LEU A 82 11.15 -16.22 9.92
CA LEU A 82 10.52 -16.18 8.60
C LEU A 82 11.51 -16.24 7.43
N ILE A 83 12.79 -15.89 7.69
CA ILE A 83 13.86 -15.84 6.67
C ILE A 83 14.60 -17.17 6.55
N MET A 84 14.29 -18.16 7.39
CA MET A 84 14.91 -19.48 7.35
C MET A 84 14.75 -20.13 5.97
N GLY A 85 15.81 -20.83 5.55
CA GLY A 85 15.80 -21.63 4.34
C GLY A 85 15.31 -23.06 4.58
N GLU A 86 15.43 -23.89 3.55
CA GLU A 86 15.05 -25.29 3.54
C GLU A 86 16.31 -26.16 3.45
N SER A 87 16.30 -27.36 4.04
CA SER A 87 17.40 -28.31 3.94
C SER A 87 16.87 -29.75 3.77
N ILE A 88 17.57 -30.56 2.98
CA ILE A 88 17.31 -31.98 2.81
C ILE A 88 18.65 -32.71 2.90
N GLU A 89 18.80 -33.59 3.89
CA GLU A 89 19.91 -34.52 3.98
C GLU A 89 19.71 -35.68 3.02
N ASN A 90 20.81 -36.15 2.43
CA ASN A 90 20.80 -37.32 1.52
C ASN A 90 19.77 -37.25 0.38
N ILE A 91 19.59 -36.09 -0.22
CA ILE A 91 18.76 -35.94 -1.44
C ILE A 91 19.25 -36.85 -2.57
N ALA A 92 20.55 -37.16 -2.56
CA ALA A 92 21.22 -38.27 -3.24
C ALA A 92 22.24 -38.87 -2.28
N ARG A 93 22.80 -40.03 -2.59
CA ARG A 93 23.76 -40.71 -1.68
C ARG A 93 24.94 -39.79 -1.35
N ASN A 94 25.10 -39.45 -0.05
CA ASN A 94 26.12 -38.57 0.50
C ASN A 94 26.06 -37.14 -0.06
N VAL A 95 24.87 -36.66 -0.45
CA VAL A 95 24.66 -35.31 -0.96
C VAL A 95 23.52 -34.66 -0.17
N ASP A 96 23.81 -33.53 0.44
CA ASP A 96 22.83 -32.66 1.09
C ASP A 96 22.58 -31.41 0.24
N CYS A 97 21.35 -30.90 0.30
CA CYS A 97 20.98 -29.62 -0.29
C CYS A 97 20.35 -28.70 0.73
N GLU A 98 20.72 -27.45 0.67
CA GLU A 98 20.16 -26.38 1.50
C GLU A 98 19.93 -25.11 0.73
N THR A 99 19.01 -24.27 1.21
CA THR A 99 18.80 -22.92 0.69
C THR A 99 18.97 -21.90 1.79
N ILE A 100 19.63 -20.78 1.48
CA ILE A 100 19.86 -19.67 2.40
C ILE A 100 19.43 -18.38 1.68
N ARG A 101 18.77 -17.46 2.41
CA ARG A 101 18.39 -16.15 1.90
C ARG A 101 19.46 -15.12 2.25
N HIS A 102 19.85 -14.35 1.24
CA HIS A 102 20.83 -13.26 1.34
C HIS A 102 20.18 -11.92 0.99
N PRO A 103 20.58 -10.80 1.64
CA PRO A 103 20.14 -9.46 1.25
C PRO A 103 20.61 -9.10 -0.16
N LEU A 104 19.91 -8.17 -0.78
CA LEU A 104 20.18 -7.69 -2.15
C LEU A 104 21.29 -6.62 -2.18
N GLY A 105 21.29 -5.70 -1.21
CA GLY A 105 22.13 -4.51 -1.18
C GLY A 105 21.34 -3.24 -0.86
N VAL A 106 21.60 -2.16 -1.59
CA VAL A 106 20.85 -0.91 -1.44
C VAL A 106 19.46 -1.04 -2.03
N CYS A 107 18.43 -0.87 -1.19
CA CYS A 107 17.03 -0.85 -1.59
C CYS A 107 16.47 0.57 -1.49
N VAL A 108 15.47 0.88 -2.30
CA VAL A 108 14.82 2.18 -2.38
C VAL A 108 13.33 2.05 -2.13
N GLY A 109 12.78 3.01 -1.36
CA GLY A 109 11.33 3.19 -1.22
C GLY A 109 10.90 4.57 -1.69
N ILE A 110 9.89 4.62 -2.55
CA ILE A 110 9.30 5.87 -3.04
C ILE A 110 7.82 5.83 -2.63
N THR A 111 7.40 6.76 -1.76
CA THR A 111 6.12 6.69 -1.09
C THR A 111 5.20 7.89 -1.37
N PRO A 112 3.87 7.67 -1.36
CA PRO A 112 2.88 8.70 -1.65
C PRO A 112 2.62 9.62 -0.44
N PHE A 113 1.80 10.65 -0.67
CA PHE A 113 1.47 11.63 0.35
C PHE A 113 0.39 11.18 1.34
N ASN A 114 -0.49 10.27 0.94
CA ASN A 114 -1.73 9.99 1.68
C ASN A 114 -1.53 9.19 2.99
N PHE A 115 -0.40 8.52 3.15
CA PHE A 115 -0.03 7.79 4.37
C PHE A 115 1.47 7.98 4.69
N PRO A 116 1.88 9.16 5.17
CA PRO A 116 3.31 9.52 5.31
C PRO A 116 4.06 8.71 6.39
N ALA A 117 3.36 8.09 7.34
CA ALA A 117 3.92 7.15 8.29
C ALA A 117 3.76 5.70 7.82
N MET A 118 2.53 5.29 7.49
CA MET A 118 2.18 3.90 7.24
C MET A 118 2.92 3.28 6.06
N VAL A 119 2.90 3.93 4.90
CA VAL A 119 3.48 3.35 3.67
C VAL A 119 5.01 3.24 3.72
N PRO A 120 5.77 4.21 4.23
CA PRO A 120 7.20 4.01 4.47
C PRO A 120 7.49 2.82 5.39
N LEU A 121 6.71 2.67 6.48
CA LEU A 121 6.84 1.56 7.42
C LEU A 121 6.49 0.18 6.81
N TRP A 122 5.84 0.13 5.66
CA TRP A 122 5.64 -1.13 4.94
C TRP A 122 6.92 -1.65 4.27
N MET A 123 7.90 -0.80 4.02
CA MET A 123 9.05 -1.08 3.18
C MET A 123 10.34 -1.30 3.98
N TYR A 124 10.88 -0.24 4.58
CA TYR A 124 12.23 -0.29 5.13
C TYR A 124 12.39 -1.18 6.37
N PRO A 125 11.42 -1.36 7.30
CA PRO A 125 11.63 -2.26 8.43
C PRO A 125 11.94 -3.68 8.00
N VAL A 126 11.22 -4.19 6.99
CA VAL A 126 11.45 -5.52 6.44
C VAL A 126 12.79 -5.57 5.70
N ALA A 127 13.08 -4.58 4.84
CA ALA A 127 14.33 -4.52 4.09
C ALA A 127 15.56 -4.51 5.02
N LEU A 128 15.52 -3.66 6.06
CA LEU A 128 16.61 -3.51 7.03
C LEU A 128 16.82 -4.81 7.85
N THR A 129 15.75 -5.42 8.32
CA THR A 129 15.83 -6.67 9.08
C THR A 129 16.33 -7.82 8.22
N CYS A 130 16.01 -7.85 6.93
CA CYS A 130 16.59 -8.78 5.97
C CYS A 130 18.08 -8.55 5.70
N GLY A 131 18.66 -7.44 6.16
CA GLY A 131 20.09 -7.12 6.04
C GLY A 131 20.43 -6.18 4.88
N ASN A 132 19.45 -5.56 4.26
CA ASN A 132 19.67 -4.52 3.25
C ASN A 132 19.88 -3.16 3.91
N THR A 133 20.45 -2.23 3.15
CA THR A 133 20.39 -0.80 3.44
C THR A 133 19.27 -0.16 2.64
N PHE A 134 18.81 1.02 3.05
CA PHE A 134 17.62 1.60 2.49
C PHE A 134 17.72 3.12 2.28
N VAL A 135 17.25 3.58 1.12
CA VAL A 135 17.08 5.01 0.81
C VAL A 135 15.59 5.27 0.63
N LEU A 136 15.00 6.06 1.52
CA LEU A 136 13.60 6.45 1.46
C LEU A 136 13.45 7.81 0.75
N LYS A 137 12.61 7.88 -0.28
CA LYS A 137 12.12 9.12 -0.88
C LYS A 137 10.63 9.29 -0.56
N PRO A 138 10.26 9.98 0.52
CA PRO A 138 8.85 10.28 0.79
C PRO A 138 8.31 11.32 -0.20
N SER A 139 6.98 11.49 -0.23
CA SER A 139 6.38 12.57 -1.00
C SER A 139 6.85 13.92 -0.51
N GLU A 140 7.18 14.80 -1.44
CA GLU A 140 7.57 16.19 -1.17
C GLU A 140 6.45 17.03 -0.54
N LYS A 141 5.22 16.56 -0.58
CA LYS A 141 4.05 17.21 0.02
C LYS A 141 3.93 16.98 1.52
N VAL A 142 4.55 15.92 2.03
CA VAL A 142 4.43 15.46 3.43
C VAL A 142 5.80 14.98 3.96
N PRO A 143 6.80 15.84 4.04
CA PRO A 143 8.18 15.44 4.33
C PRO A 143 8.46 15.20 5.83
N LEU A 144 7.73 15.84 6.75
CA LEU A 144 8.12 15.95 8.16
C LEU A 144 7.92 14.66 8.94
N THR A 145 6.82 13.97 8.73
CA THR A 145 6.51 12.71 9.45
C THR A 145 7.59 11.65 9.18
N SER A 146 8.08 11.55 7.96
CA SER A 146 9.16 10.60 7.63
C SER A 146 10.48 10.95 8.31
N LEU A 147 10.80 12.24 8.53
CA LEU A 147 11.97 12.67 9.27
C LEU A 147 11.83 12.35 10.76
N LEU A 148 10.69 12.66 11.36
CA LEU A 148 10.40 12.31 12.76
C LEU A 148 10.60 10.82 13.02
N ILE A 149 10.06 9.97 12.14
CA ILE A 149 10.18 8.51 12.26
C ILE A 149 11.65 8.06 12.03
N ALA A 150 12.39 8.72 11.13
CA ALA A 150 13.81 8.44 10.91
C ALA A 150 14.65 8.72 12.16
N GLU A 151 14.37 9.80 12.89
CA GLU A 151 15.03 10.11 14.16
C GLU A 151 14.79 9.02 15.22
N LEU A 152 13.57 8.48 15.31
CA LEU A 152 13.26 7.36 16.20
C LEU A 152 14.00 6.08 15.80
N LEU A 153 14.20 5.84 14.51
CA LEU A 153 14.98 4.69 14.04
C LEU A 153 16.48 4.85 14.40
N ILE A 154 17.02 6.07 14.31
CA ILE A 154 18.39 6.36 14.80
C ILE A 154 18.51 6.10 16.31
N GLN A 155 17.54 6.55 17.11
CA GLN A 155 17.49 6.28 18.55
C GLN A 155 17.34 4.78 18.87
N ALA A 156 16.73 4.01 17.98
CA ALA A 156 16.67 2.56 18.09
C ALA A 156 18.03 1.88 17.91
N GLY A 157 19.00 2.58 17.34
CA GLY A 157 20.39 2.11 17.19
C GLY A 157 20.70 1.59 15.79
N ILE A 158 19.99 2.04 14.76
CA ILE A 158 20.39 1.76 13.38
C ILE A 158 21.73 2.45 13.09
N PRO A 159 22.73 1.78 12.50
CA PRO A 159 24.00 2.41 12.18
C PRO A 159 23.86 3.49 11.09
N SER A 160 24.80 4.46 11.12
CA SER A 160 24.87 5.50 10.09
C SER A 160 24.99 4.90 8.69
N GLY A 161 24.31 5.47 7.71
CA GLY A 161 24.30 5.02 6.32
C GLY A 161 23.32 3.85 6.03
N VAL A 162 22.94 3.06 7.04
CA VAL A 162 22.01 1.91 6.83
C VAL A 162 20.62 2.38 6.41
N PHE A 163 20.16 3.52 6.92
CA PHE A 163 18.92 4.15 6.52
C PHE A 163 19.15 5.63 6.18
N ASN A 164 18.65 6.06 5.01
CA ASN A 164 18.82 7.41 4.51
C ASN A 164 17.47 7.95 4.02
N VAL A 165 17.22 9.25 4.20
CA VAL A 165 16.03 9.94 3.67
C VAL A 165 16.47 11.01 2.71
N VAL A 166 15.87 11.01 1.50
CA VAL A 166 16.13 12.02 0.47
C VAL A 166 14.81 12.64 0.01
N HIS A 167 14.80 13.95 -0.21
CA HIS A 167 13.63 14.68 -0.67
C HIS A 167 13.82 15.18 -2.09
N GLY A 168 12.85 14.95 -2.96
CA GLY A 168 12.93 15.43 -4.35
C GLY A 168 11.72 15.01 -5.19
N GLY A 169 11.59 15.63 -6.34
CA GLY A 169 10.61 15.30 -7.36
C GLY A 169 11.13 14.26 -8.35
N LYS A 170 10.74 14.41 -9.63
CA LYS A 170 11.07 13.46 -10.71
C LYS A 170 12.58 13.24 -10.87
N GLU A 171 13.39 14.32 -10.81
CA GLU A 171 14.87 14.23 -10.96
C GLU A 171 15.49 13.26 -9.93
N ALA A 172 15.07 13.35 -8.66
CA ALA A 172 15.55 12.45 -7.61
C ALA A 172 15.08 11.00 -7.84
N VAL A 173 13.86 10.82 -8.33
CA VAL A 173 13.33 9.49 -8.70
C VAL A 173 14.14 8.89 -9.84
N ASP A 174 14.39 9.63 -10.91
CA ASP A 174 15.16 9.17 -12.06
C ASP A 174 16.60 8.79 -11.67
N ALA A 175 17.24 9.61 -10.83
CA ALA A 175 18.57 9.32 -10.29
C ALA A 175 18.60 7.99 -9.50
N LEU A 176 17.59 7.73 -8.64
CA LEU A 176 17.48 6.48 -7.90
C LEU A 176 17.23 5.27 -8.83
N LEU A 177 16.36 5.42 -9.84
CA LEU A 177 16.01 4.33 -10.76
C LEU A 177 17.18 3.92 -11.67
N THR A 178 18.03 4.86 -12.04
CA THR A 178 19.17 4.61 -12.94
C THR A 178 20.47 4.28 -12.21
N HIS A 179 20.55 4.53 -10.89
CA HIS A 179 21.79 4.35 -10.11
C HIS A 179 22.27 2.90 -10.08
N PRO A 180 23.52 2.59 -10.45
CA PRO A 180 24.01 1.21 -10.60
C PRO A 180 24.06 0.40 -9.30
N LEU A 181 24.22 1.07 -8.14
CA LEU A 181 24.30 0.41 -6.84
C LEU A 181 22.92 0.07 -6.25
N VAL A 182 21.83 0.70 -6.71
CA VAL A 182 20.46 0.36 -6.28
C VAL A 182 20.06 -0.99 -6.86
N LYS A 183 19.58 -1.92 -5.99
CA LYS A 183 19.23 -3.30 -6.36
C LYS A 183 17.72 -3.55 -6.42
N ALA A 184 16.95 -2.86 -5.57
CA ALA A 184 15.50 -3.02 -5.53
C ALA A 184 14.79 -1.70 -5.30
N VAL A 185 13.60 -1.54 -5.88
CA VAL A 185 12.74 -0.36 -5.74
C VAL A 185 11.34 -0.82 -5.36
N SER A 186 10.81 -0.28 -4.25
CA SER A 186 9.43 -0.43 -3.81
C SER A 186 8.72 0.91 -3.97
N PHE A 187 7.57 0.91 -4.63
CA PHE A 187 6.81 2.12 -4.94
C PHE A 187 5.33 1.96 -4.63
N VAL A 188 4.73 3.04 -4.16
CA VAL A 188 3.27 3.20 -4.08
C VAL A 188 2.91 4.59 -4.59
N GLY A 189 1.96 4.69 -5.53
CA GLY A 189 1.48 5.96 -6.07
C GLY A 189 0.49 5.81 -7.23
N SER A 190 0.41 6.82 -8.11
CA SER A 190 -0.51 6.77 -9.26
C SER A 190 -0.04 5.79 -10.34
N THR A 191 -0.98 5.17 -11.05
CA THR A 191 -0.69 4.17 -12.08
C THR A 191 0.30 4.62 -13.15
N PRO A 192 0.24 5.84 -13.72
CA PRO A 192 1.24 6.26 -14.72
C PRO A 192 2.65 6.29 -14.15
N VAL A 193 2.80 6.74 -12.90
CA VAL A 193 4.10 6.77 -12.21
C VAL A 193 4.54 5.35 -11.84
N ALA A 194 3.64 4.50 -11.37
CA ALA A 194 3.92 3.11 -11.03
C ALA A 194 4.47 2.34 -12.25
N ARG A 195 3.84 2.49 -13.39
CA ARG A 195 4.30 1.92 -14.67
C ARG A 195 5.68 2.44 -15.05
N TYR A 196 5.87 3.77 -15.01
CA TYR A 196 7.15 4.40 -15.33
C TYR A 196 8.30 3.87 -14.44
N ILE A 197 8.07 3.75 -13.13
CA ILE A 197 9.06 3.24 -12.18
C ILE A 197 9.36 1.77 -12.46
N TYR A 198 8.34 0.96 -12.76
CA TYR A 198 8.53 -0.45 -13.11
C TYR A 198 9.34 -0.60 -14.39
N GLU A 199 8.94 0.05 -15.46
CA GLU A 199 9.61 -0.02 -16.78
C GLU A 199 11.06 0.49 -16.70
N THR A 200 11.28 1.66 -16.08
CA THR A 200 12.61 2.25 -15.94
C THR A 200 13.50 1.43 -15.01
N GLY A 201 13.01 1.03 -13.84
CA GLY A 201 13.79 0.27 -12.87
C GLY A 201 14.21 -1.10 -13.42
N THR A 202 13.30 -1.83 -14.06
CA THR A 202 13.59 -3.15 -14.63
C THR A 202 14.54 -3.05 -15.83
N ALA A 203 14.41 -2.01 -16.68
CA ALA A 203 15.34 -1.75 -17.76
C ALA A 203 16.79 -1.52 -17.27
N HIS A 204 16.96 -1.06 -16.00
CA HIS A 204 18.25 -0.89 -15.34
C HIS A 204 18.61 -2.08 -14.42
N GLY A 205 17.99 -3.24 -14.61
CA GLY A 205 18.31 -4.49 -13.91
C GLY A 205 17.92 -4.52 -12.43
N LYS A 206 17.00 -3.66 -11.98
CA LYS A 206 16.52 -3.62 -10.61
C LYS A 206 15.32 -4.55 -10.42
N ARG A 207 15.19 -5.10 -9.22
CA ARG A 207 13.95 -5.72 -8.78
C ARG A 207 12.96 -4.61 -8.43
N VAL A 208 11.74 -4.67 -8.95
CA VAL A 208 10.73 -3.62 -8.73
C VAL A 208 9.41 -4.23 -8.30
N GLN A 209 8.83 -3.67 -7.23
CA GLN A 209 7.42 -3.84 -6.86
C GLN A 209 6.77 -2.44 -6.86
N SER A 210 5.72 -2.27 -7.65
CA SER A 210 5.16 -0.95 -7.90
C SER A 210 3.64 -0.99 -7.83
N ALA A 211 3.07 -0.52 -6.71
CA ALA A 211 1.63 -0.43 -6.51
C ALA A 211 1.10 0.86 -7.14
N GLY A 212 0.11 0.70 -8.01
CA GLY A 212 -0.55 1.76 -8.76
C GLY A 212 -1.87 2.21 -8.15
N GLY A 213 -2.68 2.89 -8.95
CA GLY A 213 -4.01 3.39 -8.60
C GLY A 213 -5.08 2.30 -8.52
N ALA A 214 -6.29 2.71 -8.22
CA ALA A 214 -7.41 1.83 -7.97
C ALA A 214 -8.75 2.42 -8.44
N LYS A 215 -9.72 1.56 -8.69
CA LYS A 215 -11.14 1.89 -8.77
C LYS A 215 -11.90 0.80 -8.02
N ASN A 216 -12.00 0.94 -6.70
CA ASN A 216 -12.53 -0.13 -5.85
C ASN A 216 -14.05 -0.19 -5.95
N HIS A 217 -14.56 -1.40 -6.15
CA HIS A 217 -15.96 -1.72 -6.31
C HIS A 217 -16.55 -2.22 -5.01
N ILE A 218 -17.72 -1.70 -4.64
CA ILE A 218 -18.48 -2.20 -3.49
C ILE A 218 -19.83 -2.67 -3.99
N ILE A 219 -20.07 -3.98 -3.94
CA ILE A 219 -21.34 -4.61 -4.33
C ILE A 219 -22.22 -4.68 -3.10
N ILE A 220 -23.47 -4.28 -3.24
CA ILE A 220 -24.47 -4.30 -2.16
C ILE A 220 -25.64 -5.16 -2.60
N MET A 221 -25.80 -6.31 -1.95
CA MET A 221 -26.91 -7.22 -2.23
C MET A 221 -28.18 -6.78 -1.51
N PRO A 222 -29.38 -7.16 -1.99
CA PRO A 222 -30.64 -6.83 -1.33
C PRO A 222 -30.78 -7.38 0.11
N ASP A 223 -30.05 -8.47 0.40
CA ASP A 223 -30.00 -9.11 1.72
C ASP A 223 -28.94 -8.54 2.67
N ALA A 224 -28.26 -7.47 2.27
CA ALA A 224 -27.26 -6.81 3.11
C ALA A 224 -27.92 -6.10 4.31
N ASP A 225 -27.21 -6.09 5.45
CA ASP A 225 -27.55 -5.20 6.56
C ASP A 225 -27.32 -3.74 6.12
N MET A 226 -28.40 -3.05 5.79
CA MET A 226 -28.33 -1.72 5.17
C MET A 226 -27.76 -0.66 6.11
N GLU A 227 -28.05 -0.72 7.42
CA GLU A 227 -27.54 0.24 8.38
C GLU A 227 -26.00 0.15 8.49
N GLN A 228 -25.49 -1.06 8.69
CA GLN A 228 -24.03 -1.30 8.73
C GLN A 228 -23.36 -1.00 7.38
N THR A 229 -24.02 -1.34 6.28
CA THR A 229 -23.52 -1.07 4.93
C THR A 229 -23.36 0.44 4.67
N VAL A 230 -24.35 1.25 5.04
CA VAL A 230 -24.29 2.72 4.90
C VAL A 230 -23.14 3.31 5.71
N GLN A 231 -22.95 2.87 6.97
CA GLN A 231 -21.84 3.35 7.80
C GLN A 231 -20.48 2.94 7.23
N ALA A 232 -20.34 1.68 6.82
CA ALA A 232 -19.11 1.17 6.23
C ALA A 232 -18.79 1.87 4.91
N LEU A 233 -19.78 2.09 4.05
CA LEU A 233 -19.61 2.76 2.76
C LEU A 233 -19.26 4.24 2.92
N LYS A 234 -19.93 4.95 3.85
CA LYS A 234 -19.59 6.33 4.22
C LYS A 234 -18.13 6.45 4.67
N ALA A 235 -17.71 5.61 5.62
CA ALA A 235 -16.33 5.60 6.11
C ALA A 235 -15.31 5.22 5.02
N SER A 236 -15.67 4.28 4.14
CA SER A 236 -14.81 3.85 3.03
C SER A 236 -14.65 4.93 1.96
N ALA A 237 -15.74 5.58 1.52
CA ALA A 237 -15.74 6.52 0.42
C ALA A 237 -15.20 7.91 0.82
N PHE A 238 -15.47 8.36 2.03
CA PHE A 238 -15.19 9.73 2.45
C PHE A 238 -14.09 9.87 3.49
N GLY A 239 -13.71 8.81 4.16
CA GLY A 239 -12.58 8.83 5.11
C GLY A 239 -11.29 9.29 4.43
N CYS A 240 -10.45 10.08 5.14
CA CYS A 240 -9.27 10.77 4.61
C CYS A 240 -9.58 11.61 3.35
N ALA A 241 -10.76 12.26 3.29
CA ALA A 241 -11.26 12.99 2.12
C ALA A 241 -11.24 12.15 0.81
N GLY A 242 -11.44 10.82 0.92
CA GLY A 242 -11.38 9.89 -0.22
C GLY A 242 -9.97 9.63 -0.76
N GLU A 243 -8.92 10.15 -0.17
CA GLU A 243 -7.53 10.01 -0.60
C GLU A 243 -6.88 8.71 -0.07
N ARG A 244 -7.57 7.58 -0.29
CA ARG A 244 -7.10 6.23 0.07
C ARG A 244 -7.06 5.34 -1.18
N CYS A 245 -5.97 4.59 -1.34
CA CYS A 245 -5.88 3.57 -2.40
C CYS A 245 -6.98 2.49 -2.29
N MET A 246 -7.50 2.26 -1.07
CA MET A 246 -8.56 1.29 -0.78
C MET A 246 -9.94 1.93 -0.58
N ALA A 247 -10.12 3.23 -0.87
CA ALA A 247 -11.42 3.90 -0.78
C ALA A 247 -12.45 3.25 -1.69
N GLY A 248 -13.65 3.03 -1.19
CA GLY A 248 -14.79 2.66 -2.02
C GLY A 248 -15.18 3.82 -2.93
N SER A 249 -14.97 3.70 -4.22
CA SER A 249 -15.20 4.77 -5.18
C SER A 249 -16.34 4.49 -6.14
N LEU A 250 -16.77 3.23 -6.21
CA LEU A 250 -17.90 2.77 -7.04
C LEU A 250 -18.78 1.80 -6.26
N ALA A 251 -20.03 2.17 -6.03
CA ALA A 251 -21.04 1.31 -5.44
C ALA A 251 -21.91 0.66 -6.52
N LEU A 252 -22.11 -0.65 -6.40
CA LEU A 252 -22.91 -1.47 -7.31
C LEU A 252 -24.05 -2.14 -6.52
N PRO A 253 -25.11 -1.39 -6.16
CA PRO A 253 -26.28 -1.97 -5.52
C PRO A 253 -27.05 -2.83 -6.53
N VAL A 254 -27.41 -4.06 -6.10
CA VAL A 254 -28.09 -5.08 -6.91
C VAL A 254 -29.59 -5.00 -6.67
N GLY A 255 -30.38 -5.06 -7.74
CA GLY A 255 -31.84 -5.05 -7.67
C GLY A 255 -32.37 -3.77 -7.02
N ASP A 256 -33.22 -3.92 -5.99
CA ASP A 256 -33.84 -2.83 -5.24
C ASP A 256 -32.96 -2.25 -4.10
N ALA A 257 -31.77 -2.79 -3.89
CA ALA A 257 -30.85 -2.30 -2.83
C ALA A 257 -30.52 -0.80 -2.99
N ALA A 258 -30.50 -0.28 -4.23
CA ALA A 258 -30.23 1.13 -4.51
C ALA A 258 -31.26 2.08 -3.89
N ASP A 259 -32.53 1.68 -3.87
CA ASP A 259 -33.64 2.53 -3.43
C ASP A 259 -33.59 2.79 -1.91
N MET A 260 -33.00 1.87 -1.15
CA MET A 260 -32.73 2.06 0.29
C MET A 260 -31.37 2.70 0.52
N LEU A 261 -30.33 2.27 -0.20
CA LEU A 261 -28.96 2.70 0.01
C LEU A 261 -28.77 4.19 -0.25
N VAL A 262 -29.18 4.65 -1.44
CA VAL A 262 -28.84 6.01 -1.93
C VAL A 262 -29.40 7.10 -1.01
N PRO A 263 -30.70 7.10 -0.64
CA PRO A 263 -31.24 8.12 0.26
C PRO A 263 -30.60 8.10 1.67
N GLN A 264 -30.38 6.91 2.25
CA GLN A 264 -29.79 6.77 3.57
C GLN A 264 -28.33 7.22 3.58
N LEU A 265 -27.56 6.85 2.56
CA LEU A 265 -26.17 7.26 2.42
C LEU A 265 -26.05 8.78 2.21
N ALA A 266 -26.88 9.36 1.34
CA ALA A 266 -26.91 10.81 1.13
C ALA A 266 -27.25 11.57 2.40
N GLN A 267 -28.28 11.12 3.15
CA GLN A 267 -28.65 11.69 4.43
C GLN A 267 -27.52 11.57 5.46
N SER A 268 -26.83 10.42 5.55
CA SER A 268 -25.73 10.20 6.48
C SER A 268 -24.50 11.04 6.11
N ALA A 269 -24.16 11.12 4.82
CA ALA A 269 -23.02 11.87 4.31
C ALA A 269 -23.22 13.39 4.39
N SER A 270 -24.44 13.89 4.20
CA SER A 270 -24.75 15.33 4.30
C SER A 270 -24.54 15.91 5.72
N ARG A 271 -24.53 15.05 6.73
CA ARG A 271 -24.29 15.43 8.13
C ARG A 271 -22.83 15.46 8.51
N MET A 272 -21.93 15.03 7.64
CA MET A 272 -20.49 15.01 7.91
C MET A 272 -19.97 16.44 8.08
N LYS A 273 -19.29 16.69 9.18
CA LYS A 273 -18.63 17.96 9.46
C LYS A 273 -17.28 18.00 8.77
N VAL A 274 -17.13 18.91 7.82
CA VAL A 274 -15.86 19.18 7.12
C VAL A 274 -15.19 20.39 7.77
N GLY A 275 -13.91 20.26 8.13
CA GLY A 275 -13.21 21.37 8.81
C GLY A 275 -11.75 21.07 9.06
N ARG A 276 -11.12 21.93 9.87
CA ARG A 276 -9.74 21.79 10.31
C ARG A 276 -9.58 20.60 11.24
N THR A 277 -8.57 19.80 10.99
CA THR A 277 -8.27 18.58 11.77
C THR A 277 -7.16 18.77 12.79
N ASP A 278 -6.43 19.89 12.72
CA ASP A 278 -5.30 20.23 13.58
C ASP A 278 -5.69 21.02 14.85
N THR A 279 -6.93 21.50 14.95
CA THR A 279 -7.44 22.30 16.09
C THR A 279 -7.97 21.44 17.24
N GLY A 280 -8.19 20.15 17.01
CA GLY A 280 -8.84 19.24 17.97
C GLY A 280 -10.37 19.30 17.93
N ASP A 281 -10.96 20.05 17.00
CA ASP A 281 -12.40 20.09 16.80
C ASP A 281 -12.91 18.72 16.31
N ASN A 282 -14.14 18.39 16.69
CA ASN A 282 -14.77 17.15 16.29
C ASN A 282 -15.29 17.27 14.85
N VAL A 283 -14.41 17.04 13.86
CA VAL A 283 -14.73 17.01 12.45
C VAL A 283 -14.63 15.59 11.90
N ASP A 284 -15.47 15.27 10.91
CA ASP A 284 -15.53 13.95 10.30
C ASP A 284 -14.59 13.83 9.08
N MET A 285 -14.22 14.95 8.46
CA MET A 285 -13.39 14.97 7.27
C MET A 285 -12.59 16.28 7.17
N GLY A 286 -11.32 16.17 6.82
CA GLY A 286 -10.41 17.28 6.57
C GLY A 286 -10.35 17.71 5.10
N PRO A 287 -9.35 18.58 4.74
CA PRO A 287 -9.12 19.01 3.37
C PRO A 287 -8.52 17.89 2.52
N VAL A 288 -8.54 18.08 1.19
CA VAL A 288 -7.67 17.35 0.26
C VAL A 288 -6.27 17.97 0.23
N ILE A 289 -5.31 17.26 -0.35
CA ILE A 289 -3.88 17.57 -0.18
C ILE A 289 -3.41 18.90 -0.81
N THR A 290 -3.99 19.36 -1.91
CA THR A 290 -3.58 20.59 -2.61
C THR A 290 -4.73 21.26 -3.36
N ALA A 291 -4.57 22.56 -3.67
CA ALA A 291 -5.50 23.31 -4.50
C ALA A 291 -5.67 22.70 -5.91
N ASP A 292 -4.57 22.27 -6.54
CA ASP A 292 -4.62 21.65 -7.87
C ASP A 292 -5.38 20.34 -7.84
N HIS A 293 -5.20 19.54 -6.77
CA HIS A 293 -5.94 18.30 -6.60
C HIS A 293 -7.44 18.55 -6.38
N ARG A 294 -7.80 19.53 -5.56
CA ARG A 294 -9.18 20.00 -5.39
C ARG A 294 -9.79 20.37 -6.74
N LYS A 295 -9.11 21.21 -7.52
CA LYS A 295 -9.58 21.64 -8.86
C LYS A 295 -9.78 20.45 -9.82
N ARG A 296 -8.86 19.46 -9.77
CA ARG A 296 -9.00 18.21 -10.55
C ARG A 296 -10.26 17.45 -10.15
N ILE A 297 -10.53 17.28 -8.85
CA ILE A 297 -11.72 16.59 -8.35
C ILE A 297 -12.99 17.35 -8.78
N GLU A 298 -13.03 18.66 -8.63
CA GLU A 298 -14.16 19.50 -9.06
C GLU A 298 -14.43 19.36 -10.57
N GLY A 299 -13.37 19.27 -11.40
CA GLY A 299 -13.47 19.00 -12.82
C GLY A 299 -14.11 17.64 -13.14
N LEU A 300 -13.71 16.59 -12.39
CA LEU A 300 -14.31 15.26 -12.55
C LEU A 300 -15.78 15.21 -12.09
N ILE A 301 -16.12 15.93 -11.01
CA ILE A 301 -17.54 16.09 -10.61
C ILE A 301 -18.35 16.77 -11.73
N GLN A 302 -17.79 17.82 -12.33
CA GLN A 302 -18.44 18.49 -13.45
C GLN A 302 -18.62 17.57 -14.67
N SER A 303 -17.63 16.71 -14.97
CA SER A 303 -17.75 15.72 -16.05
C SER A 303 -18.89 14.72 -15.78
N GLY A 304 -19.04 14.24 -14.55
CA GLY A 304 -20.13 13.35 -14.15
C GLY A 304 -21.52 13.97 -14.41
N CYS A 305 -21.68 15.25 -14.04
CA CYS A 305 -22.90 16.00 -14.33
C CYS A 305 -23.14 16.14 -15.84
N ALA A 306 -22.11 16.48 -16.61
CA ALA A 306 -22.20 16.69 -18.06
C ALA A 306 -22.50 15.37 -18.81
N GLU A 307 -22.01 14.24 -18.30
CA GLU A 307 -22.27 12.91 -18.85
C GLU A 307 -23.64 12.34 -18.45
N GLY A 308 -24.41 13.04 -17.60
CA GLY A 308 -25.79 12.72 -17.26
C GLY A 308 -25.98 11.87 -16.02
N ALA A 309 -24.97 11.73 -15.15
CA ALA A 309 -25.17 11.12 -13.84
C ALA A 309 -26.01 12.04 -12.93
N GLU A 310 -26.85 11.45 -12.10
CA GLU A 310 -27.69 12.19 -11.15
C GLU A 310 -26.86 12.60 -9.94
N LEU A 311 -26.62 13.91 -9.75
CA LEU A 311 -25.90 14.45 -8.60
C LEU A 311 -26.84 14.52 -7.37
N VAL A 312 -26.74 13.53 -6.48
CA VAL A 312 -27.58 13.40 -5.28
C VAL A 312 -27.08 14.27 -4.13
N LEU A 313 -25.76 14.38 -3.98
CA LEU A 313 -25.11 15.22 -2.98
C LEU A 313 -23.92 15.95 -3.63
N ASP A 314 -23.85 17.26 -3.46
CA ASP A 314 -22.79 18.11 -4.05
C ASP A 314 -21.86 18.66 -2.97
N GLY A 315 -20.66 18.10 -2.84
CA GLY A 315 -19.66 18.50 -1.86
C GLY A 315 -18.87 19.76 -2.22
N ARG A 316 -19.03 20.33 -3.42
CA ARG A 316 -18.34 21.56 -3.86
C ARG A 316 -18.81 22.80 -3.12
N LYS A 317 -19.98 22.75 -2.49
CA LYS A 317 -20.61 23.89 -1.78
C LYS A 317 -20.17 24.01 -0.33
N VAL A 318 -19.28 23.11 0.15
CA VAL A 318 -18.81 23.17 1.53
C VAL A 318 -18.02 24.45 1.78
N SER A 319 -18.25 25.09 2.94
CA SER A 319 -17.52 26.26 3.40
C SER A 319 -16.97 26.00 4.79
N VAL A 320 -15.72 26.38 5.01
CA VAL A 320 -15.02 26.30 6.29
C VAL A 320 -14.56 27.73 6.65
N PRO A 321 -15.41 28.53 7.31
CA PRO A 321 -15.15 29.95 7.53
C PRO A 321 -13.85 30.24 8.27
N GLU A 322 -13.44 29.37 9.18
CA GLU A 322 -12.19 29.47 9.96
C GLU A 322 -10.93 29.14 9.16
N ALA A 323 -11.08 28.64 7.94
CA ALA A 323 -9.97 28.34 7.02
C ALA A 323 -10.39 28.54 5.55
N PRO A 324 -10.71 29.76 5.11
CA PRO A 324 -11.29 30.05 3.80
C PRO A 324 -10.36 29.67 2.63
N ASP A 325 -9.04 29.69 2.84
CA ASP A 325 -8.03 29.34 1.85
C ASP A 325 -7.71 27.82 1.82
N GLY A 326 -8.39 27.02 2.65
CA GLY A 326 -8.21 25.57 2.73
C GLY A 326 -8.79 24.82 1.53
N PHE A 327 -8.26 23.64 1.28
CA PHE A 327 -8.63 22.82 0.11
C PHE A 327 -9.78 21.88 0.42
N TYR A 328 -10.88 22.41 0.98
CA TYR A 328 -12.01 21.60 1.43
C TYR A 328 -12.96 21.24 0.30
N LEU A 329 -13.40 19.98 0.34
CA LEU A 329 -14.51 19.43 -0.45
C LEU A 329 -15.36 18.57 0.48
N GLY A 330 -16.67 18.67 0.40
CA GLY A 330 -17.59 17.77 1.09
C GLY A 330 -17.81 16.46 0.34
N PRO A 331 -18.53 15.51 0.97
CA PRO A 331 -18.96 14.29 0.29
C PRO A 331 -19.80 14.59 -0.96
N THR A 332 -19.47 13.92 -2.06
CA THR A 332 -20.22 14.00 -3.31
C THR A 332 -20.72 12.62 -3.70
N ILE A 333 -22.00 12.50 -4.03
CA ILE A 333 -22.64 11.25 -4.41
C ILE A 333 -23.34 11.42 -5.75
N PHE A 334 -23.00 10.57 -6.70
CA PHE A 334 -23.70 10.39 -7.95
C PHE A 334 -24.53 9.11 -7.92
N ASP A 335 -25.76 9.17 -8.40
CA ASP A 335 -26.60 8.00 -8.71
C ASP A 335 -26.80 7.87 -10.22
N LYS A 336 -27.30 6.71 -10.65
CA LYS A 336 -27.57 6.37 -12.05
C LYS A 336 -26.39 6.62 -13.00
N ALA A 337 -25.17 6.53 -12.47
CA ALA A 337 -23.98 6.53 -13.30
C ALA A 337 -23.95 5.27 -14.19
N THR A 338 -23.30 5.36 -15.34
CA THR A 338 -23.14 4.23 -16.25
C THR A 338 -21.67 3.80 -16.32
N PRO A 339 -21.37 2.54 -16.67
CA PRO A 339 -19.99 2.04 -16.74
C PRO A 339 -19.07 2.79 -17.70
N LYS A 340 -19.62 3.58 -18.64
CA LYS A 340 -18.86 4.35 -19.64
C LYS A 340 -18.44 5.73 -19.15
N MET A 341 -19.06 6.24 -18.10
CA MET A 341 -18.82 7.60 -17.60
C MET A 341 -17.42 7.74 -16.99
N THR A 342 -16.83 8.92 -17.16
CA THR A 342 -15.49 9.27 -16.64
C THR A 342 -15.38 9.04 -15.13
N ILE A 343 -16.41 9.45 -14.36
CA ILE A 343 -16.44 9.26 -12.90
C ILE A 343 -16.46 7.79 -12.46
N VAL A 344 -16.84 6.86 -13.35
CA VAL A 344 -16.82 5.41 -13.10
C VAL A 344 -15.49 4.78 -13.50
N ARG A 345 -14.82 5.30 -14.52
CA ARG A 345 -13.59 4.73 -15.09
C ARG A 345 -12.32 5.29 -14.47
N GLU A 346 -12.30 6.59 -14.15
CA GLU A 346 -11.13 7.29 -13.62
C GLU A 346 -11.04 7.18 -12.10
N GLU A 347 -9.83 7.05 -11.59
CA GLU A 347 -9.54 7.20 -10.17
C GLU A 347 -9.63 8.68 -9.78
N ILE A 348 -10.65 9.06 -9.02
CA ILE A 348 -10.87 10.46 -8.60
C ILE A 348 -9.92 10.84 -7.49
N PHE A 349 -9.69 9.95 -6.53
CA PHE A 349 -8.86 10.14 -5.34
C PHE A 349 -9.31 11.34 -4.50
N GLY A 350 -10.60 11.40 -4.24
CA GLY A 350 -11.29 12.45 -3.51
C GLY A 350 -12.64 11.98 -2.97
N PRO A 351 -13.39 12.81 -2.21
CA PRO A 351 -14.60 12.40 -1.51
C PRO A 351 -15.80 12.28 -2.47
N VAL A 352 -15.67 11.44 -3.48
CA VAL A 352 -16.67 11.24 -4.54
C VAL A 352 -17.00 9.77 -4.69
N LEU A 353 -18.26 9.42 -4.52
CA LEU A 353 -18.81 8.09 -4.75
C LEU A 353 -19.74 8.09 -5.95
N SER A 354 -19.54 7.16 -6.86
CA SER A 354 -20.45 6.91 -7.98
C SER A 354 -21.28 5.66 -7.70
N VAL A 355 -22.58 5.70 -8.01
CA VAL A 355 -23.49 4.54 -7.88
C VAL A 355 -23.91 4.13 -9.29
N VAL A 356 -23.63 2.89 -9.63
CA VAL A 356 -24.12 2.22 -10.84
C VAL A 356 -25.08 1.13 -10.43
N ARG A 357 -26.35 1.29 -10.74
CA ARG A 357 -27.41 0.33 -10.44
C ARG A 357 -27.31 -0.87 -11.36
N VAL A 358 -27.35 -2.08 -10.80
CA VAL A 358 -27.27 -3.35 -11.53
C VAL A 358 -28.41 -4.27 -11.12
N ASN A 359 -28.77 -5.23 -11.98
CA ASN A 359 -29.89 -6.13 -11.72
C ASN A 359 -29.44 -7.42 -11.02
N THR A 360 -28.22 -7.87 -11.29
CA THR A 360 -27.70 -9.17 -10.77
C THR A 360 -26.26 -9.05 -10.31
N LEU A 361 -25.80 -10.02 -9.51
CA LEU A 361 -24.42 -10.16 -9.09
C LEU A 361 -23.48 -10.33 -10.31
N GLU A 362 -23.92 -11.09 -11.30
CA GLU A 362 -23.16 -11.37 -12.52
C GLU A 362 -22.88 -10.08 -13.31
N GLU A 363 -23.88 -9.17 -13.38
CA GLU A 363 -23.72 -7.85 -14.00
C GLU A 363 -22.69 -7.01 -13.23
N ALA A 364 -22.77 -6.99 -11.89
CA ALA A 364 -21.80 -6.30 -11.05
C ALA A 364 -20.38 -6.85 -11.24
N ILE A 365 -20.22 -8.18 -11.31
CA ILE A 365 -18.93 -8.84 -11.54
C ILE A 365 -18.41 -8.51 -12.95
N ALA A 366 -19.28 -8.45 -13.97
CA ALA A 366 -18.88 -8.08 -15.33
C ALA A 366 -18.30 -6.68 -15.39
N ILE A 367 -18.94 -5.69 -14.72
CA ILE A 367 -18.41 -4.32 -14.60
C ILE A 367 -17.01 -4.32 -13.96
N GLY A 368 -16.83 -5.09 -12.89
CA GLY A 368 -15.53 -5.22 -12.24
C GLY A 368 -14.47 -5.87 -13.12
N ARG A 369 -14.84 -6.83 -13.96
CA ARG A 369 -13.96 -7.49 -14.92
C ARG A 369 -13.47 -6.55 -16.02
N ASP A 370 -14.31 -5.64 -16.46
CA ASP A 370 -13.98 -4.64 -17.50
C ASP A 370 -13.16 -3.46 -16.94
N CYS A 371 -12.98 -3.38 -15.62
CA CYS A 371 -12.18 -2.36 -14.97
C CYS A 371 -10.69 -2.58 -15.23
N PRO A 372 -9.93 -1.55 -15.65
CA PRO A 372 -8.48 -1.69 -15.85
C PRO A 372 -7.68 -1.84 -14.54
N TYR A 373 -8.31 -1.61 -13.40
CA TYR A 373 -7.75 -1.75 -12.06
C TYR A 373 -8.20 -3.05 -11.40
N GLY A 374 -7.41 -3.51 -10.43
CA GLY A 374 -7.72 -4.73 -9.68
C GLY A 374 -7.13 -4.68 -8.27
N ASN A 375 -7.22 -3.52 -7.58
CA ASN A 375 -6.68 -3.36 -6.24
C ASN A 375 -7.59 -4.05 -5.20
N GLY A 376 -8.81 -3.58 -5.03
CA GLY A 376 -9.74 -4.13 -4.05
C GLY A 376 -11.19 -4.14 -4.50
N ALA A 377 -11.97 -5.06 -3.94
CA ALA A 377 -13.42 -5.10 -4.08
C ALA A 377 -14.09 -5.66 -2.82
N VAL A 378 -15.33 -5.26 -2.59
CA VAL A 378 -16.10 -5.65 -1.40
C VAL A 378 -17.50 -6.06 -1.81
N ILE A 379 -18.07 -7.02 -1.07
CA ILE A 379 -19.48 -7.35 -1.13
C ILE A 379 -20.12 -7.23 0.26
N PHE A 380 -21.33 -6.68 0.31
CA PHE A 380 -22.20 -6.72 1.48
C PHE A 380 -23.36 -7.66 1.20
N THR A 381 -23.47 -8.72 1.98
CA THR A 381 -24.51 -9.78 1.86
C THR A 381 -24.57 -10.61 3.12
N SER A 382 -25.73 -11.14 3.44
CA SER A 382 -25.92 -12.18 4.46
C SER A 382 -25.81 -13.60 3.91
N SER A 383 -25.74 -13.76 2.58
CA SER A 383 -25.66 -15.06 1.89
C SER A 383 -24.22 -15.56 1.75
N GLY A 384 -23.87 -16.63 2.43
CA GLY A 384 -22.56 -17.28 2.27
C GLY A 384 -22.30 -17.78 0.85
N ARG A 385 -23.35 -18.21 0.12
CA ARG A 385 -23.24 -18.62 -1.28
C ARG A 385 -22.85 -17.43 -2.17
N THR A 386 -23.56 -16.33 -2.05
CA THR A 386 -23.31 -15.11 -2.80
C THR A 386 -21.91 -14.56 -2.55
N ALA A 387 -21.48 -14.54 -1.27
CA ALA A 387 -20.13 -14.14 -0.90
C ALA A 387 -19.06 -15.04 -1.53
N ARG A 388 -19.30 -16.37 -1.62
CA ARG A 388 -18.38 -17.31 -2.26
C ARG A 388 -18.30 -17.09 -3.77
N GLU A 389 -19.43 -16.90 -4.46
CA GLU A 389 -19.47 -16.60 -5.89
C GLU A 389 -18.70 -15.32 -6.21
N PHE A 390 -18.93 -14.27 -5.44
CA PHE A 390 -18.17 -13.02 -5.57
C PHE A 390 -16.67 -13.25 -5.39
N LYS A 391 -16.25 -13.89 -4.30
CA LYS A 391 -14.82 -14.15 -4.02
C LYS A 391 -14.13 -14.94 -5.14
N HIS A 392 -14.86 -15.82 -5.81
CA HIS A 392 -14.31 -16.67 -6.86
C HIS A 392 -14.21 -15.97 -8.21
N HIS A 393 -15.18 -15.12 -8.53
CA HIS A 393 -15.32 -14.58 -9.89
C HIS A 393 -14.88 -13.12 -10.04
N PHE A 394 -14.70 -12.36 -8.95
CA PHE A 394 -14.31 -10.96 -9.03
C PHE A 394 -12.79 -10.80 -9.20
N ASN A 395 -12.38 -9.97 -10.17
CA ASN A 395 -10.97 -9.72 -10.50
C ASN A 395 -10.39 -8.58 -9.65
N ALA A 396 -9.93 -8.88 -8.44
CA ALA A 396 -9.18 -7.95 -7.60
C ALA A 396 -8.21 -8.71 -6.69
N GLY A 397 -7.09 -8.07 -6.35
CA GLY A 397 -6.07 -8.66 -5.48
C GLY A 397 -6.54 -8.79 -4.02
N MET A 398 -7.39 -7.86 -3.56
CA MET A 398 -7.88 -7.84 -2.18
C MET A 398 -9.42 -7.86 -2.17
N ILE A 399 -9.99 -8.89 -1.54
CA ILE A 399 -11.45 -9.10 -1.50
C ILE A 399 -11.95 -8.98 -0.06
N GLY A 400 -13.02 -8.21 0.13
CA GLY A 400 -13.71 -8.06 1.40
C GLY A 400 -15.15 -8.58 1.37
N VAL A 401 -15.60 -9.13 2.48
CA VAL A 401 -17.01 -9.49 2.70
C VAL A 401 -17.46 -8.80 3.98
N ASN A 402 -18.48 -7.96 3.89
CA ASN A 402 -19.06 -7.18 5.00
C ASN A 402 -18.04 -6.31 5.75
N VAL A 403 -17.04 -5.79 5.02
CA VAL A 403 -16.05 -4.83 5.50
C VAL A 403 -15.97 -3.65 4.55
N GLY A 404 -15.82 -2.43 5.05
CA GLY A 404 -15.78 -1.24 4.19
C GLY A 404 -14.49 -1.08 3.40
N VAL A 405 -13.36 -1.55 3.96
CA VAL A 405 -12.03 -1.46 3.35
C VAL A 405 -11.29 -2.79 3.57
N PRO A 406 -11.01 -3.58 2.52
CA PRO A 406 -10.35 -4.87 2.63
C PRO A 406 -8.81 -4.73 2.71
N ALA A 407 -8.29 -3.74 3.46
CA ALA A 407 -6.86 -3.55 3.63
C ALA A 407 -6.24 -4.72 4.41
N PRO A 408 -5.13 -5.31 3.94
CA PRO A 408 -4.53 -6.44 4.60
C PRO A 408 -3.91 -6.05 5.94
N MET A 409 -3.81 -7.03 6.84
CA MET A 409 -2.97 -6.96 8.02
C MET A 409 -1.51 -7.18 7.63
N ALA A 410 -0.56 -6.76 8.46
CA ALA A 410 0.89 -6.81 8.19
C ALA A 410 1.44 -8.18 7.75
N TRP A 411 0.77 -9.26 8.13
CA TRP A 411 1.16 -10.65 7.81
C TRP A 411 0.72 -11.11 6.41
N PHE A 412 -0.17 -10.36 5.74
CA PHE A 412 -0.69 -10.66 4.41
C PHE A 412 -0.20 -9.61 3.40
N PRO A 413 0.01 -9.99 2.14
CA PRO A 413 0.50 -9.07 1.13
C PRO A 413 -0.57 -8.04 0.75
N PHE A 414 -0.11 -6.80 0.50
CA PHE A 414 -0.89 -5.76 -0.16
C PHE A 414 -0.83 -6.02 -1.66
N THR A 415 -1.80 -6.78 -2.15
CA THR A 415 -1.84 -7.24 -3.53
C THR A 415 -2.54 -6.26 -4.46
N GLY A 416 -2.34 -6.43 -5.75
CA GLY A 416 -3.04 -5.71 -6.79
C GLY A 416 -2.94 -6.47 -8.10
N TRP A 417 -4.00 -6.41 -8.92
CA TRP A 417 -4.04 -7.02 -10.23
C TRP A 417 -4.09 -5.94 -11.31
N ASN A 418 -3.86 -6.32 -12.56
CA ASN A 418 -3.94 -5.43 -13.71
C ASN A 418 -3.08 -4.15 -13.53
N ASN A 419 -3.62 -2.97 -13.81
CA ASN A 419 -2.91 -1.69 -13.67
C ASN A 419 -2.76 -1.19 -12.22
N SER A 420 -3.23 -1.96 -11.23
CA SER A 420 -3.02 -1.63 -9.81
C SER A 420 -1.71 -2.15 -9.24
N PHE A 421 -0.98 -3.00 -9.95
CA PHE A 421 0.32 -3.50 -9.52
C PHE A 421 1.20 -3.91 -10.69
N PHE A 422 2.50 -3.61 -10.59
CA PHE A 422 3.55 -4.01 -11.53
C PHE A 422 4.68 -4.67 -10.76
N GLY A 423 5.03 -5.90 -11.14
CA GLY A 423 5.99 -6.77 -10.48
C GLY A 423 5.33 -8.07 -9.99
N ASP A 424 6.13 -8.98 -9.44
CA ASP A 424 5.68 -10.33 -9.08
C ASP A 424 5.46 -10.52 -7.57
N LEU A 425 6.25 -9.82 -6.74
CA LEU A 425 6.22 -9.92 -5.28
C LEU A 425 5.59 -8.65 -4.69
N HIS A 426 4.56 -8.84 -3.88
CA HIS A 426 3.79 -7.73 -3.31
C HIS A 426 4.42 -7.17 -2.04
N ILE A 427 3.92 -5.99 -1.64
CA ILE A 427 4.35 -5.31 -0.41
C ILE A 427 3.72 -6.01 0.79
N GLN A 428 4.42 -6.06 1.92
CA GLN A 428 4.02 -6.71 3.18
C GLN A 428 4.02 -8.26 3.14
N GLY A 429 3.78 -8.87 4.29
CA GLY A 429 3.71 -10.30 4.46
C GLY A 429 5.00 -11.03 4.08
N ARG A 430 4.90 -12.31 3.83
CA ARG A 430 6.06 -13.14 3.45
C ARG A 430 6.67 -12.78 2.10
N GLU A 431 5.86 -12.25 1.18
CA GLU A 431 6.34 -11.84 -0.13
C GLU A 431 7.34 -10.67 -0.03
N SER A 432 7.20 -9.77 0.95
CA SER A 432 8.16 -8.70 1.17
C SER A 432 9.56 -9.23 1.57
N ILE A 433 9.62 -10.33 2.34
CA ILE A 433 10.89 -10.98 2.67
C ILE A 433 11.53 -11.57 1.39
N GLN A 434 10.72 -12.19 0.54
CA GLN A 434 11.18 -12.72 -0.75
C GLN A 434 11.64 -11.60 -1.67
N PHE A 435 10.94 -10.47 -1.67
CA PHE A 435 11.29 -9.29 -2.47
C PHE A 435 12.65 -8.71 -2.07
N TYR A 436 12.93 -8.59 -0.76
CA TYR A 436 14.16 -8.00 -0.24
C TYR A 436 15.31 -9.00 -0.07
N THR A 437 15.14 -10.24 -0.50
CA THR A 437 16.19 -11.27 -0.42
C THR A 437 16.35 -12.04 -1.73
N GLN A 438 17.53 -12.62 -1.92
CA GLN A 438 17.79 -13.60 -2.97
C GLN A 438 18.17 -14.94 -2.34
N GLN A 439 17.80 -16.02 -3.00
CA GLN A 439 18.04 -17.37 -2.52
C GLN A 439 19.34 -17.91 -3.10
N LYS A 440 20.17 -18.48 -2.24
CA LYS A 440 21.35 -19.27 -2.63
C LYS A 440 21.07 -20.72 -2.31
N MET A 441 21.24 -21.60 -3.28
CA MET A 441 21.21 -23.05 -3.07
C MET A 441 22.64 -23.57 -2.95
N THR A 442 22.88 -24.38 -1.94
CA THR A 442 24.18 -25.06 -1.73
C THR A 442 23.95 -26.56 -1.80
N MET A 443 24.79 -27.25 -2.55
CA MET A 443 24.85 -28.70 -2.60
C MET A 443 26.18 -29.13 -2.04
N THR A 444 26.15 -29.96 -1.01
CA THR A 444 27.33 -30.47 -0.32
C THR A 444 27.44 -31.97 -0.52
N ARG A 445 28.57 -32.44 -1.01
CA ARG A 445 28.87 -33.87 -1.11
C ARG A 445 29.83 -34.30 -0.03
N TRP A 446 29.45 -35.31 0.72
CA TRP A 446 30.29 -35.92 1.77
C TRP A 446 31.01 -37.12 1.19
N PHE A 447 32.35 -37.01 1.01
CA PHE A 447 33.13 -38.11 0.52
C PHE A 447 33.35 -39.14 1.66
N ALA A 448 33.13 -40.41 1.34
CA ALA A 448 33.48 -41.48 2.24
C ALA A 448 35.00 -41.55 2.41
N PRO A 449 35.51 -41.98 3.60
CA PRO A 449 36.95 -42.21 3.79
C PRO A 449 37.52 -43.09 2.68
N SER A 450 38.79 -42.87 2.28
CA SER A 450 39.45 -43.52 1.13
C SER A 450 39.50 -45.05 1.15
N LYS A 451 39.06 -45.70 2.25
CA LYS A 451 38.94 -47.16 2.42
C LYS A 451 37.53 -47.69 2.14
N SER A 452 36.57 -46.87 1.80
CA SER A 452 35.21 -47.34 1.47
C SER A 452 35.15 -47.83 0.03
N LYS A 453 34.71 -49.05 -0.16
CA LYS A 453 34.50 -49.70 -1.49
C LYS A 453 33.35 -49.11 -2.28
N PHE A 454 32.72 -48.01 -1.83
CA PHE A 454 31.62 -47.34 -2.48
C PHE A 454 32.05 -46.08 -3.23
N GLN A 455 32.54 -46.23 -4.45
CA GLN A 455 32.60 -45.17 -5.46
C GLN A 455 31.35 -45.28 -6.37
N ASP A 456 30.25 -44.63 -6.01
CA ASP A 456 29.18 -44.46 -6.93
C ASP A 456 29.27 -43.13 -7.68
N PRO A 457 29.20 -43.16 -9.02
CA PRO A 457 29.09 -41.93 -9.81
C PRO A 457 27.78 -41.21 -9.49
N ILE A 458 27.84 -39.89 -9.51
CA ILE A 458 26.72 -38.99 -9.10
C ILE A 458 25.45 -39.26 -9.89
N TRP A 459 25.53 -39.84 -11.06
CA TRP A 459 24.37 -40.19 -11.91
C TRP A 459 24.72 -41.26 -12.95
N LYS A 460 23.99 -42.35 -12.98
CA LYS A 460 23.91 -43.22 -14.13
C LYS A 460 22.46 -43.26 -14.61
N PRO A 461 22.17 -42.90 -15.88
CA PRO A 461 20.84 -43.16 -16.43
C PRO A 461 20.58 -44.67 -16.33
N LYS A 462 19.41 -45.03 -15.82
CA LYS A 462 18.92 -46.41 -15.94
C LYS A 462 18.72 -46.68 -17.41
N SER A 463 19.44 -47.66 -17.96
CA SER A 463 19.19 -48.25 -19.27
C SER A 463 17.83 -48.83 -19.39
#